data_91a7a732c9a4e7065e1c946efefe2612
#
_entry.id   91a7a732c9a4e7065e1c946efefe2612
#
_cell.length_a   1.000
_cell.length_b   1.000
_cell.length_c   1.000
_cell.angle_alpha   90.00
_cell.angle_beta   90.00
_cell.angle_gamma   90.00
#
_symmetry.space_group_name_H-M   'P 1'
#
loop_
_entity.id
_entity.type
_entity.pdbx_description
1 polymer ?
#
loop_
_entity_poly.entity_id
_entity_poly.type
_entity_poly.pdbx_seq_one_letter_code
_entity_poly.pdbx_strand_id
1 'polypeptide(L)'
;LADYETTNGHLTIYTSSQVPHMIQAVFARTLGVAEHKVRIIAPDVGGSFGLKIHSYGDEVATTAASIKLGRPVKFIADRLESFLTDIHARENRVWGRIGVSKEGEIKSLEIDVRSAAGAYSQFPRTSVFEANQILNITGGPYKHKNYKAKTEVVYLNKVPTSQYRAVGHPIGNSVGEALVDQAAEACGIDPLEMRRRNIMEDDQYPRVSAAGIKLQDMSHQQCLEALAKHMDYENLRVEQDKFRKKGIQRGIGIAAFIKGTAPGPAGYYGTGGAPIASQDACTIKLEPSGGVICMIGVTDQGQGVDTVMCQIAASVLGLRAESVRVIEGDTDAVPYGGGTYASRATAIGGEATYQASLLLRKEILSIAGTLLQAEPITLDIVDENVVNKSDNQIRISVSEIGRIGHFQVAELPNNIQPTLSVTYRYRLHDALYIFTNGIQGAYVEVDIDTGFIKLLNHWVVEDCGRVISPQLADEQVRGGCVQGIGGALYEECVYNEAAQLQNGTLADYLTPMAGEMPDINVYHIQTPTSVSELGAKGVGESGTGAAPAVLMNAVNDALRPFDACVTKQPMTPETVLASLGKV
;
A
#
# COMPACT_ATOMS: atom_id res chain seq x y z
N LEU A 1 22.13 -3.28 -13.61
CA LEU A 1 23.23 -2.92 -14.50
C LEU A 1 23.75 -1.55 -14.10
N ALA A 2 25.08 -1.39 -14.02
CA ALA A 2 25.73 -0.12 -13.76
C ALA A 2 26.67 0.23 -14.92
N ASP A 3 26.69 1.49 -15.31
CA ASP A 3 27.55 2.01 -16.36
C ASP A 3 28.24 3.29 -15.88
N TYR A 4 29.55 3.22 -15.70
CA TYR A 4 30.37 4.34 -15.26
C TYR A 4 31.19 4.91 -16.41
N GLU A 5 30.88 6.17 -16.78
CA GLU A 5 31.64 6.91 -17.79
C GLU A 5 32.90 7.54 -17.19
N THR A 6 34.06 7.03 -17.58
CA THR A 6 35.36 7.53 -17.06
C THR A 6 35.69 8.96 -17.49
N THR A 7 35.10 9.46 -18.59
CA THR A 7 35.41 10.76 -19.16
C THR A 7 34.84 11.93 -18.34
N ASN A 8 33.66 11.76 -17.76
CA ASN A 8 32.95 12.80 -17.01
C ASN A 8 32.62 12.39 -15.56
N GLY A 9 32.84 11.11 -15.23
CA GLY A 9 32.54 10.56 -13.91
C GLY A 9 31.04 10.34 -13.64
N HIS A 10 30.21 10.25 -14.69
CA HIS A 10 28.80 9.92 -14.58
C HIS A 10 28.59 8.43 -14.36
N LEU A 11 27.63 8.09 -13.52
CA LEU A 11 27.25 6.75 -13.15
C LEU A 11 25.76 6.55 -13.40
N THR A 12 25.40 5.77 -14.42
CA THR A 12 24.01 5.38 -14.69
C THR A 12 23.75 3.98 -14.17
N ILE A 13 22.69 3.82 -13.35
CA ILE A 13 22.31 2.56 -12.75
C ILE A 13 20.89 2.21 -13.18
N TYR A 14 20.73 1.08 -13.86
CA TYR A 14 19.44 0.48 -14.20
C TYR A 14 19.13 -0.59 -13.15
N THR A 15 18.11 -0.37 -12.35
CA THR A 15 17.73 -1.27 -11.25
C THR A 15 16.21 -1.32 -11.05
N SER A 16 15.72 -2.47 -10.57
CA SER A 16 14.32 -2.63 -10.19
C SER A 16 14.08 -1.97 -8.83
N SER A 17 13.76 -0.67 -8.80
CA SER A 17 13.57 0.10 -7.57
C SER A 17 12.20 0.75 -7.49
N GLN A 18 11.64 0.77 -6.28
CA GLN A 18 10.43 1.55 -5.95
C GLN A 18 10.73 3.03 -5.69
N VAL A 19 12.01 3.38 -5.46
CA VAL A 19 12.40 4.65 -4.84
C VAL A 19 13.68 5.21 -5.48
N PRO A 20 13.68 5.52 -6.79
CA PRO A 20 14.89 5.86 -7.53
C PRO A 20 15.71 6.97 -6.88
N HIS A 21 15.12 8.11 -6.48
CA HIS A 21 15.84 9.20 -5.85
C HIS A 21 16.44 8.84 -4.48
N MET A 22 15.73 8.02 -3.70
CA MET A 22 16.24 7.55 -2.42
C MET A 22 17.47 6.66 -2.61
N ILE A 23 17.41 5.75 -3.59
CA ILE A 23 18.54 4.86 -3.95
C ILE A 23 19.69 5.67 -4.56
N GLN A 24 19.42 6.70 -5.35
CA GLN A 24 20.43 7.63 -5.85
C GLN A 24 21.28 8.21 -4.70
N ALA A 25 20.64 8.76 -3.67
CA ALA A 25 21.33 9.29 -2.50
C ALA A 25 22.12 8.21 -1.72
N VAL A 26 21.59 6.98 -1.66
CA VAL A 26 22.28 5.84 -1.02
C VAL A 26 23.55 5.48 -1.79
N PHE A 27 23.46 5.27 -3.10
CA PHE A 27 24.63 4.93 -3.93
C PHE A 27 25.67 6.05 -3.95
N ALA A 28 25.25 7.29 -4.10
CA ALA A 28 26.14 8.45 -4.07
C ALA A 28 26.98 8.47 -2.80
N ARG A 29 26.34 8.33 -1.64
CA ARG A 29 27.01 8.30 -0.34
C ARG A 29 27.90 7.06 -0.14
N THR A 30 27.40 5.89 -0.49
CA THR A 30 28.12 4.62 -0.25
C THR A 30 29.36 4.50 -1.11
N LEU A 31 29.31 5.00 -2.35
CA LEU A 31 30.40 4.90 -3.33
C LEU A 31 31.28 6.15 -3.39
N GLY A 32 30.95 7.21 -2.64
CA GLY A 32 31.70 8.47 -2.65
C GLY A 32 31.61 9.23 -3.98
N VAL A 33 30.55 9.04 -4.75
CA VAL A 33 30.27 9.75 -5.99
C VAL A 33 29.32 10.93 -5.69
N ALA A 34 29.55 12.09 -6.31
CA ALA A 34 28.64 13.23 -6.12
C ALA A 34 27.24 12.89 -6.65
N GLU A 35 26.19 13.20 -5.86
CA GLU A 35 24.82 12.79 -6.17
C GLU A 35 24.35 13.21 -7.57
N HIS A 36 24.69 14.43 -8.00
CA HIS A 36 24.37 14.94 -9.35
C HIS A 36 25.07 14.20 -10.51
N LYS A 37 25.99 13.29 -10.20
CA LYS A 37 26.65 12.40 -11.18
C LYS A 37 26.09 10.98 -11.17
N VAL A 38 25.14 10.70 -10.32
CA VAL A 38 24.48 9.40 -10.23
C VAL A 38 23.07 9.52 -10.81
N ARG A 39 22.78 8.76 -11.83
CA ARG A 39 21.43 8.62 -12.42
C ARG A 39 20.90 7.24 -12.16
N ILE A 40 19.70 7.15 -11.63
CA ILE A 40 18.97 5.89 -11.45
C ILE A 40 17.86 5.84 -12.49
N ILE A 41 17.77 4.72 -13.18
CA ILE A 41 16.68 4.40 -14.10
C ILE A 41 16.01 3.12 -13.57
N ALA A 42 14.79 3.23 -13.12
CA ALA A 42 13.91 2.11 -12.81
C ALA A 42 12.98 1.89 -14.01
N PRO A 43 13.29 0.94 -14.91
CA PRO A 43 12.41 0.58 -16.02
C PRO A 43 11.18 -0.15 -15.48
N ASP A 44 10.37 -0.73 -16.35
CA ASP A 44 9.22 -1.54 -15.96
C ASP A 44 9.58 -2.56 -14.88
N VAL A 45 8.95 -2.46 -13.72
CA VAL A 45 9.23 -3.29 -12.56
C VAL A 45 8.10 -4.32 -12.39
N GLY A 46 8.43 -5.60 -12.49
CA GLY A 46 7.50 -6.73 -12.39
C GLY A 46 7.09 -7.07 -10.97
N GLY A 47 6.53 -6.10 -10.23
CA GLY A 47 6.16 -6.23 -8.83
C GLY A 47 7.31 -5.90 -7.86
N SER A 48 6.97 -5.37 -6.69
CA SER A 48 7.97 -4.96 -5.69
C SER A 48 7.54 -5.22 -4.24
N PHE A 49 6.34 -4.84 -3.85
CA PHE A 49 5.66 -5.15 -2.58
C PHE A 49 6.43 -4.80 -1.29
N GLY A 50 7.45 -3.93 -1.39
CA GLY A 50 8.33 -3.54 -0.30
C GLY A 50 9.77 -4.07 -0.44
N LEU A 51 9.98 -5.18 -1.15
CA LEU A 51 11.28 -5.78 -1.40
C LEU A 51 12.26 -4.81 -2.06
N LYS A 52 11.81 -4.09 -3.09
CA LYS A 52 12.63 -3.24 -3.96
C LYS A 52 12.77 -1.79 -3.46
N ILE A 53 12.55 -1.57 -2.16
CA ILE A 53 12.76 -0.27 -1.50
C ILE A 53 14.17 -0.16 -0.90
N HIS A 54 14.86 -1.29 -0.73
CA HIS A 54 16.15 -1.41 -0.09
C HIS A 54 17.30 -1.35 -1.10
N SER A 55 18.49 -1.09 -0.58
CA SER A 55 19.75 -1.29 -1.29
C SER A 55 20.36 -2.60 -0.85
N TYR A 56 20.71 -3.44 -1.79
CA TYR A 56 21.29 -4.76 -1.56
C TYR A 56 22.79 -4.79 -1.85
N GLY A 57 23.51 -5.73 -1.24
CA GLY A 57 24.96 -5.84 -1.35
C GLY A 57 25.43 -6.13 -2.78
N ASP A 58 24.68 -6.92 -3.54
CA ASP A 58 24.92 -7.25 -4.94
C ASP A 58 24.79 -6.02 -5.88
N GLU A 59 23.83 -5.15 -5.61
CA GLU A 59 23.66 -3.88 -6.34
C GLU A 59 24.85 -2.94 -6.11
N VAL A 60 25.28 -2.81 -4.84
CA VAL A 60 26.45 -1.99 -4.49
C VAL A 60 27.73 -2.57 -5.09
N ALA A 61 27.93 -3.89 -5.01
CA ALA A 61 29.09 -4.59 -5.57
C ALA A 61 29.15 -4.44 -7.10
N THR A 62 28.03 -4.62 -7.78
CA THR A 62 27.92 -4.43 -9.26
C THR A 62 28.30 -3.01 -9.66
N THR A 63 27.82 -2.03 -8.90
CA THR A 63 28.09 -0.61 -9.18
C THR A 63 29.56 -0.25 -8.91
N ALA A 64 30.13 -0.71 -7.79
CA ALA A 64 31.53 -0.52 -7.47
C ALA A 64 32.45 -1.18 -8.51
N ALA A 65 32.06 -2.36 -9.02
CA ALA A 65 32.81 -3.04 -10.08
C ALA A 65 32.81 -2.23 -11.38
N SER A 66 31.69 -1.62 -11.77
CA SER A 66 31.62 -0.74 -12.94
C SER A 66 32.58 0.45 -12.81
N ILE A 67 32.58 1.12 -11.66
CA ILE A 67 33.50 2.24 -11.38
C ILE A 67 34.96 1.79 -11.49
N LYS A 68 35.29 0.67 -10.86
CA LYS A 68 36.67 0.13 -10.82
C LYS A 68 37.16 -0.30 -12.18
N LEU A 69 36.30 -0.88 -13.00
CA LEU A 69 36.64 -1.43 -14.32
C LEU A 69 36.54 -0.39 -15.44
N GLY A 70 35.86 0.74 -15.20
CA GLY A 70 35.59 1.77 -16.21
C GLY A 70 34.76 1.27 -17.39
N ARG A 71 33.81 0.36 -17.14
CA ARG A 71 32.92 -0.23 -18.17
C ARG A 71 31.63 -0.75 -17.55
N PRO A 72 30.55 -0.96 -18.35
CA PRO A 72 29.31 -1.52 -17.84
C PRO A 72 29.48 -2.89 -17.19
N VAL A 73 28.79 -3.09 -16.05
CA VAL A 73 28.72 -4.36 -15.32
C VAL A 73 27.25 -4.69 -15.04
N LYS A 74 26.87 -5.94 -15.27
CA LYS A 74 25.52 -6.45 -15.06
C LYS A 74 25.55 -7.65 -14.12
N PHE A 75 24.62 -7.67 -13.14
CA PHE A 75 24.32 -8.79 -12.29
C PHE A 75 22.83 -9.13 -12.42
N ILE A 76 22.51 -10.40 -12.36
CA ILE A 76 21.13 -10.91 -12.30
C ILE A 76 21.14 -12.03 -11.27
N ALA A 77 20.44 -11.82 -10.15
CA ALA A 77 20.25 -12.84 -9.14
C ALA A 77 19.37 -13.99 -9.66
N ASP A 78 19.73 -15.21 -9.37
CA ASP A 78 18.85 -16.35 -9.53
C ASP A 78 17.85 -16.46 -8.36
N ARG A 79 16.97 -17.47 -8.40
CA ARG A 79 15.94 -17.63 -7.37
C ARG A 79 16.52 -17.94 -5.99
N LEU A 80 17.52 -18.79 -5.92
CA LEU A 80 18.15 -19.14 -4.66
C LEU A 80 18.96 -17.98 -4.08
N GLU A 81 19.69 -17.24 -4.91
CA GLU A 81 20.39 -16.03 -4.50
C GLU A 81 19.40 -15.02 -3.90
N SER A 82 18.23 -14.80 -4.55
CA SER A 82 17.18 -13.92 -4.00
C SER A 82 16.67 -14.40 -2.65
N PHE A 83 16.42 -15.69 -2.44
CA PHE A 83 15.99 -16.22 -1.13
C PHE A 83 17.05 -16.08 -0.03
N LEU A 84 18.33 -16.03 -0.40
CA LEU A 84 19.45 -15.94 0.55
C LEU A 84 19.90 -14.51 0.84
N THR A 85 19.52 -13.53 0.01
CA THR A 85 20.01 -12.14 0.13
C THR A 85 18.90 -11.11 0.31
N ASP A 86 17.72 -11.35 -0.28
CA ASP A 86 16.61 -10.43 -0.17
C ASP A 86 15.94 -10.50 1.21
N ILE A 87 15.23 -9.45 1.57
CA ILE A 87 14.53 -9.41 2.85
C ILE A 87 13.42 -10.46 2.95
N HIS A 88 13.21 -10.96 4.16
CA HIS A 88 12.01 -11.68 4.55
C HIS A 88 11.08 -10.78 5.39
N ALA A 89 9.89 -11.25 5.75
CA ALA A 89 8.93 -10.48 6.54
C ALA A 89 8.18 -11.34 7.54
N ARG A 90 7.62 -10.66 8.54
CA ARG A 90 6.59 -11.16 9.45
C ARG A 90 7.04 -12.29 10.38
N GLU A 91 8.32 -12.34 10.74
CA GLU A 91 8.77 -13.24 11.79
C GLU A 91 8.62 -12.58 13.16
N ASN A 92 7.49 -12.83 13.80
CA ASN A 92 7.12 -12.21 15.08
C ASN A 92 6.50 -13.23 16.02
N ARG A 93 6.78 -13.08 17.32
CA ARG A 93 6.04 -13.74 18.40
C ARG A 93 5.32 -12.68 19.20
N VAL A 94 4.01 -12.81 19.30
CA VAL A 94 3.18 -11.83 19.99
C VAL A 94 2.35 -12.53 21.06
N TRP A 95 2.46 -12.04 22.27
CA TRP A 95 1.56 -12.36 23.35
C TRP A 95 0.57 -11.20 23.51
N GLY A 96 -0.70 -11.50 23.74
CA GLY A 96 -1.74 -10.50 23.91
C GLY A 96 -2.75 -10.84 24.99
N ARG A 97 -3.36 -9.82 25.57
CA ARG A 97 -4.44 -9.93 26.54
C ARG A 97 -5.46 -8.83 26.33
N ILE A 98 -6.75 -9.18 26.37
CA ILE A 98 -7.86 -8.25 26.27
C ILE A 98 -8.69 -8.29 27.56
N GLY A 99 -9.08 -7.14 28.07
CA GLY A 99 -9.99 -6.99 29.18
C GLY A 99 -11.35 -6.50 28.71
N VAL A 100 -12.41 -7.27 29.02
CA VAL A 100 -13.79 -6.97 28.61
C VAL A 100 -14.74 -7.02 29.80
N SER A 101 -15.84 -6.27 29.75
CA SER A 101 -16.95 -6.42 30.71
C SER A 101 -17.80 -7.65 30.36
N LYS A 102 -18.69 -8.07 31.24
CA LYS A 102 -19.64 -9.16 31.00
C LYS A 102 -20.58 -8.86 29.83
N GLU A 103 -20.85 -7.60 29.59
CA GLU A 103 -21.69 -7.10 28.50
C GLU A 103 -20.92 -7.01 27.17
N GLY A 104 -19.64 -7.40 27.15
CA GLY A 104 -18.79 -7.41 25.95
C GLY A 104 -18.16 -6.06 25.61
N GLU A 105 -18.09 -5.10 26.55
CA GLU A 105 -17.40 -3.82 26.29
C GLU A 105 -15.89 -3.98 26.49
N ILE A 106 -15.09 -3.67 25.47
CA ILE A 106 -13.62 -3.73 25.51
C ILE A 106 -13.10 -2.58 26.38
N LYS A 107 -12.40 -2.91 27.46
CA LYS A 107 -11.85 -1.95 28.44
C LYS A 107 -10.36 -1.70 28.29
N SER A 108 -9.61 -2.73 27.92
CA SER A 108 -8.15 -2.66 27.85
C SER A 108 -7.57 -3.69 26.89
N LEU A 109 -6.39 -3.37 26.37
CA LEU A 109 -5.58 -4.27 25.54
C LEU A 109 -4.12 -4.18 25.97
N GLU A 110 -3.46 -5.33 26.08
CA GLU A 110 -2.03 -5.42 26.35
C GLU A 110 -1.37 -6.37 25.34
N ILE A 111 -0.21 -5.97 24.78
CA ILE A 111 0.58 -6.81 23.88
C ILE A 111 2.07 -6.75 24.24
N ASP A 112 2.77 -7.88 24.05
CA ASP A 112 4.22 -8.01 24.13
C ASP A 112 4.70 -8.66 22.82
N VAL A 113 5.60 -7.99 22.09
CA VAL A 113 6.02 -8.35 20.75
C VAL A 113 7.53 -8.63 20.75
N ARG A 114 7.92 -9.80 20.25
CA ARG A 114 9.30 -10.09 19.84
C ARG A 114 9.36 -10.19 18.34
N SER A 115 10.13 -9.29 17.71
CA SER A 115 10.26 -9.17 16.28
C SER A 115 11.68 -9.50 15.83
N ALA A 116 11.82 -10.30 14.79
CA ALA A 116 13.12 -10.60 14.20
C ALA A 116 13.60 -9.46 13.31
N ALA A 117 14.91 -9.13 13.38
CA ALA A 117 15.58 -8.23 12.44
C ALA A 117 16.42 -8.99 11.41
N GLY A 118 16.60 -10.31 11.61
CA GLY A 118 17.58 -11.09 10.86
C GLY A 118 19.00 -10.75 11.29
N ALA A 119 19.99 -10.94 10.42
CA ALA A 119 21.40 -10.77 10.75
C ALA A 119 21.81 -9.30 10.95
N TYR A 120 21.12 -8.36 10.30
CA TYR A 120 21.33 -6.91 10.38
C TYR A 120 20.07 -6.15 9.95
N SER A 121 20.00 -4.88 10.33
CA SER A 121 18.90 -4.01 9.89
C SER A 121 19.13 -3.53 8.46
N GLN A 122 18.10 -3.55 7.65
CA GLN A 122 18.13 -3.06 6.27
C GLN A 122 18.20 -1.53 6.17
N PHE A 123 18.64 -1.05 5.01
CA PHE A 123 18.77 0.36 4.68
C PHE A 123 18.20 0.63 3.26
N PRO A 124 17.54 1.78 3.02
CA PRO A 124 17.34 2.94 3.89
C PRO A 124 16.24 2.78 4.93
N ARG A 125 15.42 1.74 4.85
CA ARG A 125 14.32 1.48 5.79
C ARG A 125 14.71 0.38 6.79
N THR A 126 14.59 0.71 8.07
CA THR A 126 14.99 -0.19 9.16
C THR A 126 14.01 -1.36 9.37
N SER A 127 14.55 -2.50 9.79
CA SER A 127 13.76 -3.67 10.22
C SER A 127 12.88 -3.40 11.45
N VAL A 128 13.24 -2.45 12.29
CA VAL A 128 12.47 -2.05 13.50
C VAL A 128 11.08 -1.49 13.17
N PHE A 129 10.88 -1.03 11.95
CA PHE A 129 9.65 -0.36 11.55
C PHE A 129 8.42 -1.28 11.62
N GLU A 130 8.57 -2.58 11.34
CA GLU A 130 7.50 -3.57 11.46
C GLU A 130 6.99 -3.66 12.89
N ALA A 131 7.89 -3.86 13.85
CA ALA A 131 7.56 -3.94 15.27
C ALA A 131 6.85 -2.67 15.77
N ASN A 132 7.31 -1.49 15.38
CA ASN A 132 6.68 -0.23 15.74
C ASN A 132 5.24 -0.11 15.19
N GLN A 133 5.01 -0.58 13.97
CA GLN A 133 3.65 -0.57 13.41
C GLN A 133 2.71 -1.53 14.14
N ILE A 134 3.18 -2.71 14.57
CA ILE A 134 2.37 -3.63 15.38
C ILE A 134 1.86 -2.90 16.63
N LEU A 135 2.76 -2.21 17.37
CA LEU A 135 2.38 -1.47 18.58
C LEU A 135 1.36 -0.38 18.31
N ASN A 136 1.51 0.35 17.20
CA ASN A 136 0.69 1.53 16.92
C ASN A 136 -0.72 1.19 16.43
N ILE A 137 -0.95 -0.02 15.88
CA ILE A 137 -2.18 -0.33 15.18
C ILE A 137 -3.07 -1.37 15.89
N THR A 138 -2.49 -2.21 16.75
CA THR A 138 -3.24 -3.28 17.42
C THR A 138 -4.42 -2.70 18.21
N GLY A 139 -5.62 -3.20 17.94
CA GLY A 139 -6.87 -2.73 18.54
C GLY A 139 -7.36 -1.37 18.05
N GLY A 140 -6.78 -0.82 16.96
CA GLY A 140 -7.07 0.52 16.45
C GLY A 140 -8.52 0.86 16.15
N PRO A 141 -9.37 -0.04 15.60
CA PRO A 141 -10.78 0.24 15.31
C PRO A 141 -11.68 0.39 16.57
N TYR A 142 -11.23 -0.06 17.73
CA TYR A 142 -12.08 -0.27 18.89
C TYR A 142 -12.03 0.85 19.95
N LYS A 143 -13.11 1.02 20.70
CA LYS A 143 -13.35 2.09 21.70
C LYS A 143 -12.64 1.88 23.04
N HIS A 144 -11.53 1.18 23.12
CA HIS A 144 -10.83 1.01 24.39
C HIS A 144 -9.99 2.25 24.75
N LYS A 145 -9.78 2.46 26.04
CA LYS A 145 -9.02 3.61 26.56
C LYS A 145 -7.66 3.21 27.15
N ASN A 146 -7.52 1.97 27.55
CA ASN A 146 -6.32 1.48 28.21
C ASN A 146 -5.55 0.58 27.26
N TYR A 147 -4.32 0.94 27.00
CA TYR A 147 -3.43 0.20 26.11
C TYR A 147 -2.03 0.14 26.70
N LYS A 148 -1.46 -1.05 26.73
CA LYS A 148 -0.06 -1.26 27.11
C LYS A 148 0.60 -2.14 26.07
N ALA A 149 1.71 -1.68 25.52
CA ALA A 149 2.44 -2.39 24.49
C ALA A 149 3.94 -2.34 24.76
N LYS A 150 4.61 -3.47 24.49
CA LYS A 150 6.07 -3.61 24.56
C LYS A 150 6.56 -4.32 23.32
N THR A 151 7.76 -3.95 22.84
CA THR A 151 8.44 -4.70 21.79
C THR A 151 9.92 -4.88 22.10
N GLU A 152 10.45 -6.02 21.70
CA GLU A 152 11.87 -6.32 21.60
C GLU A 152 12.17 -6.73 20.17
N VAL A 153 13.17 -6.09 19.55
CA VAL A 153 13.67 -6.47 18.22
C VAL A 153 14.97 -7.20 18.39
N VAL A 154 15.05 -8.42 17.88
CA VAL A 154 16.19 -9.32 18.11
C VAL A 154 16.88 -9.67 16.79
N TYR A 155 18.20 -9.80 16.85
CA TYR A 155 18.98 -10.32 15.72
C TYR A 155 18.95 -11.85 15.70
N LEU A 156 18.88 -12.41 14.50
CA LEU A 156 18.87 -13.85 14.23
C LEU A 156 19.84 -14.19 13.09
N ASN A 157 20.37 -15.41 13.08
CA ASN A 157 21.21 -15.92 11.98
C ASN A 157 20.35 -16.33 10.76
N LYS A 158 19.60 -15.37 10.24
CA LYS A 158 18.73 -15.49 9.05
C LYS A 158 18.90 -14.26 8.19
N VAL A 159 18.35 -14.27 6.99
CA VAL A 159 18.26 -13.07 6.16
C VAL A 159 17.54 -11.94 6.91
N PRO A 160 17.86 -10.68 6.62
CA PRO A 160 17.19 -9.56 7.26
C PRO A 160 15.69 -9.58 7.05
N THR A 161 14.93 -9.22 8.07
CA THR A 161 13.50 -8.96 7.92
C THR A 161 13.28 -7.48 7.68
N SER A 162 12.33 -7.13 6.82
CA SER A 162 11.95 -5.75 6.57
C SER A 162 10.57 -5.64 5.92
N GLN A 163 10.32 -4.57 5.19
CA GLN A 163 9.01 -4.22 4.68
C GLN A 163 8.50 -5.19 3.61
N TYR A 164 7.40 -5.84 3.89
CA TYR A 164 6.55 -6.52 2.92
C TYR A 164 5.13 -5.96 3.05
N ARG A 165 4.36 -5.90 1.97
CA ARG A 165 3.04 -5.28 1.81
C ARG A 165 2.23 -5.21 3.11
N ALA A 166 1.90 -4.01 3.56
CA ALA A 166 1.27 -3.65 4.83
C ALA A 166 2.15 -3.76 6.10
N VAL A 167 3.39 -4.27 6.01
CA VAL A 167 4.39 -4.32 7.08
C VAL A 167 3.84 -4.94 8.38
N GLY A 168 3.86 -4.25 9.51
CA GLY A 168 3.34 -4.73 10.80
C GLY A 168 1.81 -4.75 10.94
N HIS A 169 1.05 -4.14 10.01
CA HIS A 169 -0.41 -4.08 10.14
C HIS A 169 -1.09 -5.45 10.10
N PRO A 170 -0.74 -6.40 9.21
CA PRO A 170 -1.35 -7.72 9.22
C PRO A 170 -1.14 -8.46 10.53
N ILE A 171 0.00 -8.30 11.18
CA ILE A 171 0.32 -8.92 12.47
C ILE A 171 -0.50 -8.27 13.58
N GLY A 172 -0.49 -6.94 13.67
CA GLY A 172 -1.26 -6.19 14.68
C GLY A 172 -2.76 -6.44 14.56
N ASN A 173 -3.29 -6.50 13.33
CA ASN A 173 -4.68 -6.84 13.09
C ASN A 173 -4.98 -8.30 13.45
N SER A 174 -4.11 -9.27 13.08
CA SER A 174 -4.32 -10.68 13.43
C SER A 174 -4.41 -10.88 14.95
N VAL A 175 -3.49 -10.26 15.70
CA VAL A 175 -3.49 -10.36 17.17
C VAL A 175 -4.72 -9.66 17.77
N GLY A 176 -5.01 -8.43 17.34
CA GLY A 176 -6.16 -7.66 17.85
C GLY A 176 -7.49 -8.36 17.57
N GLU A 177 -7.68 -8.83 16.35
CA GLU A 177 -8.93 -9.47 15.92
C GLU A 177 -9.13 -10.87 16.52
N ALA A 178 -8.03 -11.64 16.72
CA ALA A 178 -8.10 -12.91 17.46
C ALA A 178 -8.50 -12.70 18.93
N LEU A 179 -7.96 -11.67 19.57
CA LEU A 179 -8.34 -11.33 20.96
C LEU A 179 -9.81 -10.87 21.03
N VAL A 180 -10.31 -10.16 20.02
CA VAL A 180 -11.73 -9.75 19.97
C VAL A 180 -12.64 -10.98 19.80
N ASP A 181 -12.28 -11.96 18.97
CA ASP A 181 -13.06 -13.20 18.83
C ASP A 181 -13.03 -14.05 20.09
N GLN A 182 -11.88 -14.17 20.76
CA GLN A 182 -11.79 -14.84 22.07
C GLN A 182 -12.64 -14.15 23.14
N ALA A 183 -12.66 -12.81 23.14
CA ALA A 183 -13.51 -12.05 24.04
C ALA A 183 -15.00 -12.25 23.74
N ALA A 184 -15.38 -12.32 22.47
CA ALA A 184 -16.75 -12.62 22.04
C ALA A 184 -17.18 -13.99 22.55
N GLU A 185 -16.35 -15.01 22.40
CA GLU A 185 -16.58 -16.36 22.90
C GLU A 185 -16.72 -16.40 24.42
N ALA A 186 -15.79 -15.78 25.15
CA ALA A 186 -15.81 -15.73 26.62
C ALA A 186 -17.05 -15.02 27.17
N CYS A 187 -17.63 -14.07 26.45
CA CYS A 187 -18.86 -13.36 26.80
C CYS A 187 -20.13 -14.06 26.28
N GLY A 188 -20.02 -15.09 25.44
CA GLY A 188 -21.16 -15.72 24.75
C GLY A 188 -21.84 -14.77 23.75
N ILE A 189 -21.09 -13.86 23.13
CA ILE A 189 -21.59 -12.86 22.19
C ILE A 189 -21.15 -13.27 20.78
N ASP A 190 -22.02 -13.07 19.79
CA ASP A 190 -21.67 -13.29 18.38
C ASP A 190 -20.50 -12.38 17.94
N PRO A 191 -19.52 -12.87 17.15
CA PRO A 191 -18.36 -12.07 16.75
C PRO A 191 -18.69 -10.81 15.95
N LEU A 192 -19.75 -10.80 15.14
CA LEU A 192 -20.23 -9.61 14.45
C LEU A 192 -20.82 -8.61 15.44
N GLU A 193 -21.64 -9.07 16.38
CA GLU A 193 -22.25 -8.24 17.41
C GLU A 193 -21.18 -7.68 18.37
N MET A 194 -20.13 -8.46 18.70
CA MET A 194 -19.01 -7.98 19.49
C MET A 194 -18.34 -6.78 18.84
N ARG A 195 -18.18 -6.81 17.51
CA ARG A 195 -17.64 -5.69 16.73
C ARG A 195 -18.59 -4.50 16.69
N ARG A 196 -19.90 -4.72 16.48
CA ARG A 196 -20.90 -3.65 16.51
C ARG A 196 -20.86 -2.83 17.78
N ARG A 197 -20.70 -3.48 18.92
CA ARG A 197 -20.64 -2.82 20.25
C ARG A 197 -19.38 -1.99 20.44
N ASN A 198 -18.27 -2.40 19.86
CA ASN A 198 -16.96 -1.90 20.22
C ASN A 198 -16.27 -1.07 19.12
N ILE A 199 -16.67 -1.18 17.85
CA ILE A 199 -16.16 -0.32 16.78
C ILE A 199 -16.58 1.13 17.05
N MET A 200 -15.65 2.06 16.79
CA MET A 200 -15.94 3.49 16.85
C MET A 200 -17.00 3.88 15.82
N GLU A 201 -17.96 4.69 16.23
CA GLU A 201 -18.94 5.28 15.30
C GLU A 201 -18.22 6.24 14.33
N ASP A 202 -18.68 6.24 13.06
CA ASP A 202 -18.03 6.99 11.99
C ASP A 202 -18.08 8.51 12.22
N ASP A 203 -19.06 9.02 12.96
CA ASP A 203 -19.19 10.43 13.35
C ASP A 203 -18.29 10.86 14.53
N GLN A 204 -17.61 9.93 15.17
CA GLN A 204 -16.67 10.21 16.27
C GLN A 204 -15.25 10.55 15.78
N TYR A 205 -15.00 10.49 14.49
CA TYR A 205 -13.74 10.93 13.92
C TYR A 205 -13.74 12.45 13.62
N PRO A 206 -12.60 13.18 13.81
CA PRO A 206 -11.28 12.69 14.19
C PRO A 206 -11.15 12.33 15.67
N ARG A 207 -10.38 11.29 15.96
CA ARG A 207 -10.14 10.80 17.33
C ARG A 207 -8.69 10.35 17.52
N VAL A 208 -8.21 10.42 18.75
CA VAL A 208 -6.92 9.83 19.13
C VAL A 208 -7.16 8.43 19.65
N SER A 209 -6.51 7.42 19.08
CA SER A 209 -6.54 6.03 19.54
C SER A 209 -5.84 5.88 20.89
N ALA A 210 -6.03 4.73 21.55
CA ALA A 210 -5.34 4.44 22.81
C ALA A 210 -3.80 4.34 22.65
N ALA A 211 -3.31 4.11 21.42
CA ALA A 211 -1.89 4.18 21.07
C ALA A 211 -1.37 5.61 20.80
N GLY A 212 -2.21 6.64 20.95
CA GLY A 212 -1.84 8.04 20.74
C GLY A 212 -1.86 8.50 19.27
N ILE A 213 -2.42 7.71 18.36
CA ILE A 213 -2.49 8.03 16.94
C ILE A 213 -3.80 8.77 16.63
N LYS A 214 -3.71 9.93 15.98
CA LYS A 214 -4.89 10.65 15.47
C LYS A 214 -5.43 9.93 14.25
N LEU A 215 -6.64 9.41 14.36
CA LEU A 215 -7.41 8.75 13.30
C LEU A 215 -8.47 9.72 12.79
N GLN A 216 -8.66 9.77 11.47
CA GLN A 216 -9.64 10.65 10.83
C GLN A 216 -10.14 10.08 9.51
N ASP A 217 -11.30 10.54 9.05
CA ASP A 217 -11.90 10.19 7.76
C ASP A 217 -12.10 8.66 7.60
N MET A 218 -12.65 8.01 8.62
CA MET A 218 -12.83 6.55 8.66
C MET A 218 -14.31 6.16 8.67
N SER A 219 -14.62 4.94 8.22
CA SER A 219 -15.98 4.43 7.98
C SER A 219 -16.15 2.98 8.43
N HIS A 220 -15.57 2.61 9.59
CA HIS A 220 -15.60 1.21 10.04
C HIS A 220 -17.01 0.68 10.29
N GLN A 221 -17.92 1.52 10.82
CA GLN A 221 -19.30 1.13 11.10
C GLN A 221 -20.04 0.83 9.80
N GLN A 222 -19.93 1.72 8.80
CA GLN A 222 -20.51 1.51 7.48
C GLN A 222 -19.93 0.26 6.80
N CYS A 223 -18.60 0.06 6.89
CA CYS A 223 -17.95 -1.14 6.34
C CYS A 223 -18.46 -2.42 7.01
N LEU A 224 -18.68 -2.43 8.33
CA LEU A 224 -19.17 -3.61 9.06
C LEU A 224 -20.57 -4.01 8.63
N GLU A 225 -21.48 -3.05 8.55
CA GLU A 225 -22.86 -3.31 8.14
C GLU A 225 -22.96 -3.71 6.66
N ALA A 226 -22.17 -3.09 5.79
CA ALA A 226 -22.06 -3.48 4.40
C ALA A 226 -21.51 -4.91 4.25
N LEU A 227 -20.47 -5.27 5.00
CA LEU A 227 -19.92 -6.63 5.00
C LEU A 227 -20.96 -7.66 5.44
N ALA A 228 -21.64 -7.44 6.57
CA ALA A 228 -22.65 -8.34 7.08
C ALA A 228 -23.77 -8.61 6.05
N LYS A 229 -24.17 -7.56 5.32
CA LYS A 229 -25.15 -7.66 4.24
C LYS A 229 -24.60 -8.44 3.03
N HIS A 230 -23.40 -8.14 2.57
CA HIS A 230 -22.81 -8.80 1.39
C HIS A 230 -22.44 -10.26 1.63
N MET A 231 -22.07 -10.60 2.86
CA MET A 231 -21.85 -11.98 3.28
C MET A 231 -23.15 -12.78 3.45
N ASP A 232 -24.30 -12.11 3.58
CA ASP A 232 -25.54 -12.72 4.06
C ASP A 232 -25.31 -13.49 5.39
N TYR A 233 -24.68 -12.77 6.33
CA TYR A 233 -24.07 -13.34 7.54
C TYR A 233 -24.98 -14.27 8.32
N GLU A 234 -26.24 -13.90 8.53
CA GLU A 234 -27.21 -14.70 9.28
C GLU A 234 -27.48 -16.06 8.59
N ASN A 235 -27.64 -16.06 7.27
CA ASN A 235 -27.82 -17.29 6.50
C ASN A 235 -26.55 -18.16 6.47
N LEU A 236 -25.36 -17.55 6.43
CA LEU A 236 -24.10 -18.29 6.56
C LEU A 236 -23.98 -18.98 7.92
N ARG A 237 -24.40 -18.35 9.02
CA ARG A 237 -24.45 -18.99 10.34
C ARG A 237 -25.40 -20.19 10.37
N VAL A 238 -26.58 -20.05 9.76
CA VAL A 238 -27.54 -21.17 9.63
C VAL A 238 -26.95 -22.30 8.77
N GLU A 239 -26.27 -21.97 7.68
CA GLU A 239 -25.62 -22.96 6.82
C GLU A 239 -24.49 -23.68 7.57
N GLN A 240 -23.64 -22.96 8.27
CA GLN A 240 -22.57 -23.50 9.09
C GLN A 240 -23.10 -24.56 10.07
N ASP A 241 -24.18 -24.26 10.80
CA ASP A 241 -24.80 -25.20 11.74
C ASP A 241 -25.32 -26.47 11.06
N LYS A 242 -25.87 -26.34 9.83
CA LYS A 242 -26.30 -27.50 9.03
C LYS A 242 -25.11 -28.39 8.65
N PHE A 243 -23.97 -27.82 8.28
CA PHE A 243 -22.78 -28.58 7.91
C PHE A 243 -22.12 -29.22 9.14
N ARG A 244 -22.04 -28.52 10.27
CA ARG A 244 -21.55 -29.08 11.55
C ARG A 244 -22.30 -30.31 11.98
N LYS A 245 -23.65 -30.31 11.84
CA LYS A 245 -24.50 -31.49 12.11
C LYS A 245 -24.20 -32.67 11.21
N LYS A 246 -23.57 -32.48 10.05
CA LYS A 246 -23.10 -33.50 9.13
C LYS A 246 -21.64 -33.89 9.33
N GLY A 247 -20.97 -33.37 10.35
CA GLY A 247 -19.55 -33.59 10.63
C GLY A 247 -18.59 -32.73 9.78
N ILE A 248 -19.11 -31.82 8.97
CA ILE A 248 -18.28 -30.92 8.13
C ILE A 248 -18.03 -29.63 8.91
N GLN A 249 -16.75 -29.33 9.14
CA GLN A 249 -16.35 -28.16 9.95
C GLN A 249 -16.16 -26.95 9.06
N ARG A 250 -17.11 -26.03 9.11
CA ARG A 250 -17.01 -24.73 8.45
C ARG A 250 -16.90 -23.62 9.48
N GLY A 251 -16.16 -22.57 9.14
CA GLY A 251 -15.96 -21.43 10.01
C GLY A 251 -16.12 -20.11 9.28
N ILE A 252 -16.62 -19.12 10.00
CA ILE A 252 -16.81 -17.75 9.52
C ILE A 252 -15.88 -16.83 10.32
N GLY A 253 -15.02 -16.10 9.62
CA GLY A 253 -14.16 -15.09 10.21
C GLY A 253 -14.61 -13.68 9.82
N ILE A 254 -14.43 -12.74 10.72
CA ILE A 254 -14.56 -11.30 10.49
C ILE A 254 -13.32 -10.64 11.07
N ALA A 255 -12.75 -9.67 10.35
CA ALA A 255 -11.62 -8.89 10.85
C ALA A 255 -11.68 -7.45 10.36
N ALA A 256 -11.58 -6.51 11.29
CA ALA A 256 -11.45 -5.10 10.99
C ALA A 256 -9.97 -4.74 10.78
N PHE A 257 -9.69 -3.72 9.96
CA PHE A 257 -8.35 -3.20 9.82
C PHE A 257 -8.30 -1.68 9.72
N ILE A 258 -7.21 -1.14 10.21
CA ILE A 258 -6.74 0.20 9.92
C ILE A 258 -5.38 0.07 9.26
N LYS A 259 -5.15 0.86 8.20
CA LYS A 259 -3.85 0.95 7.55
C LYS A 259 -3.40 2.40 7.45
N GLY A 260 -2.30 2.72 8.12
CA GLY A 260 -1.61 3.99 7.92
C GLY A 260 -0.95 4.02 6.56
N THR A 261 -1.45 4.84 5.66
CA THR A 261 -0.94 5.02 4.29
C THR A 261 -0.37 6.41 4.12
N ALA A 262 0.34 6.66 3.03
CA ALA A 262 0.82 7.98 2.64
C ALA A 262 1.39 8.78 3.83
N PRO A 263 2.46 8.30 4.50
CA PRO A 263 2.97 8.92 5.70
C PRO A 263 3.48 10.34 5.45
N GLY A 264 3.12 11.22 6.35
CA GLY A 264 3.61 12.59 6.40
C GLY A 264 5.04 12.70 6.95
N PRO A 265 5.63 13.90 6.98
CA PRO A 265 6.99 14.14 7.45
C PRO A 265 7.26 13.56 8.84
N ALA A 266 6.37 13.79 9.79
CA ALA A 266 6.51 13.30 11.16
C ALA A 266 6.47 11.77 11.29
N GLY A 267 5.90 11.05 10.31
CA GLY A 267 5.82 9.59 10.30
C GLY A 267 7.15 8.89 10.02
N TYR A 268 8.12 9.60 9.44
CA TYR A 268 9.38 9.02 9.00
C TYR A 268 10.63 9.56 9.68
N TYR A 269 10.58 10.78 10.21
CA TYR A 269 11.72 11.42 10.81
C TYR A 269 11.81 11.19 12.33
N GLY A 270 11.60 9.95 12.76
CA GLY A 270 12.02 9.55 14.10
C GLY A 270 13.53 9.66 14.26
N THR A 271 14.00 9.59 15.48
CA THR A 271 15.42 9.58 15.84
C THR A 271 16.18 8.52 15.04
N GLY A 272 17.03 8.93 14.14
CA GLY A 272 17.82 8.05 13.27
C GLY A 272 17.49 8.15 11.78
N GLY A 273 16.78 9.20 11.37
CA GLY A 273 16.23 9.45 10.05
C GLY A 273 17.08 9.04 8.87
N ALA A 274 16.63 7.97 8.19
CA ALA A 274 17.00 7.75 6.81
C ALA A 274 16.46 8.90 5.94
N PRO A 275 17.10 9.26 4.84
CA PRO A 275 16.64 10.32 3.93
C PRO A 275 15.43 9.82 3.13
N ILE A 276 14.27 9.76 3.76
CA ILE A 276 13.03 9.29 3.17
C ILE A 276 12.18 10.51 2.83
N ALA A 277 11.94 10.74 1.55
CA ALA A 277 11.09 11.84 1.12
C ALA A 277 9.63 11.55 1.49
N SER A 278 9.00 12.49 2.19
CA SER A 278 7.58 12.46 2.58
C SER A 278 6.70 13.29 1.65
N GLN A 279 7.27 13.87 0.62
CA GLN A 279 6.62 14.66 -0.43
C GLN A 279 6.72 13.96 -1.77
N ASP A 280 5.91 14.43 -2.72
CA ASP A 280 6.11 14.12 -4.13
C ASP A 280 5.88 15.32 -5.00
N ALA A 281 6.30 15.25 -6.25
CA ALA A 281 6.14 16.34 -7.20
C ALA A 281 5.67 15.82 -8.56
N CYS A 282 4.91 16.67 -9.23
CA CYS A 282 4.55 16.51 -10.63
C CYS A 282 4.98 17.74 -11.41
N THR A 283 5.71 17.51 -12.50
CA THR A 283 5.92 18.54 -13.54
C THR A 283 5.06 18.16 -14.74
N ILE A 284 4.18 19.07 -15.13
CA ILE A 284 3.27 18.87 -16.26
C ILE A 284 3.50 19.95 -17.31
N LYS A 285 3.58 19.57 -18.58
CA LYS A 285 3.81 20.52 -19.67
C LYS A 285 2.89 20.23 -20.86
N LEU A 286 2.39 21.30 -21.48
CA LEU A 286 1.68 21.25 -22.75
C LEU A 286 2.70 21.29 -23.89
N GLU A 287 2.58 20.36 -24.82
CA GLU A 287 3.36 20.30 -26.05
C GLU A 287 2.74 21.17 -27.16
N PRO A 288 3.50 21.58 -28.19
CA PRO A 288 2.96 22.35 -29.31
C PRO A 288 1.79 21.68 -30.03
N SER A 289 1.73 20.35 -29.99
CA SER A 289 0.66 19.53 -30.61
C SER A 289 -0.65 19.50 -29.80
N GLY A 290 -0.66 20.05 -28.58
CA GLY A 290 -1.78 19.93 -27.64
C GLY A 290 -1.69 18.71 -26.73
N GLY A 291 -0.75 17.79 -26.94
CA GLY A 291 -0.46 16.70 -26.02
C GLY A 291 0.19 17.20 -24.73
N VAL A 292 0.08 16.41 -23.67
CA VAL A 292 0.61 16.74 -22.35
C VAL A 292 1.60 15.68 -21.89
N ILE A 293 2.73 16.11 -21.35
CA ILE A 293 3.69 15.24 -20.66
C ILE A 293 3.60 15.50 -19.15
N CYS A 294 3.35 14.43 -18.40
CA CYS A 294 3.24 14.41 -16.95
C CYS A 294 4.45 13.65 -16.37
N MET A 295 5.39 14.36 -15.75
CA MET A 295 6.59 13.80 -15.13
C MET A 295 6.36 13.71 -13.62
N ILE A 296 6.42 12.50 -13.07
CA ILE A 296 6.05 12.22 -11.68
C ILE A 296 7.21 11.60 -10.90
N GLY A 297 7.26 11.86 -9.59
CA GLY A 297 8.28 11.32 -8.71
C GLY A 297 7.90 9.97 -8.06
N VAL A 298 6.63 9.55 -8.14
CA VAL A 298 6.19 8.18 -7.81
C VAL A 298 6.49 7.23 -8.97
N THR A 299 6.52 5.92 -8.69
CA THR A 299 6.90 4.91 -9.67
C THR A 299 5.83 3.84 -9.85
N ASP A 300 5.67 3.33 -11.06
CA ASP A 300 4.89 2.14 -11.36
C ASP A 300 5.71 0.87 -11.08
N GLN A 301 5.07 -0.16 -10.56
CA GLN A 301 5.63 -1.50 -10.40
C GLN A 301 4.62 -2.57 -10.87
N GLY A 302 3.75 -2.19 -11.80
CA GLY A 302 2.67 -3.01 -12.35
C GLY A 302 1.29 -2.74 -11.71
N GLN A 303 1.19 -1.78 -10.77
CA GLN A 303 -0.08 -1.45 -10.12
C GLN A 303 -0.90 -0.37 -10.85
N GLY A 304 -0.42 0.14 -12.00
CA GLY A 304 -1.15 1.08 -12.84
C GLY A 304 -1.09 2.55 -12.40
N VAL A 305 0.01 2.98 -11.79
CA VAL A 305 0.23 4.39 -11.42
C VAL A 305 0.16 5.30 -12.65
N ASP A 306 0.78 4.93 -13.75
CA ASP A 306 0.73 5.68 -15.01
C ASP A 306 -0.68 5.98 -15.46
N THR A 307 -1.53 4.94 -15.46
CA THR A 307 -2.94 5.05 -15.82
C THR A 307 -3.69 5.99 -14.89
N VAL A 308 -3.47 5.88 -13.57
CA VAL A 308 -4.11 6.75 -12.57
C VAL A 308 -3.68 8.20 -12.75
N MET A 309 -2.38 8.47 -12.93
CA MET A 309 -1.88 9.85 -13.13
C MET A 309 -2.37 10.43 -14.45
N CYS A 310 -2.41 9.62 -15.51
CA CYS A 310 -3.01 9.98 -16.79
C CYS A 310 -4.48 10.36 -16.64
N GLN A 311 -5.29 9.55 -15.95
CA GLN A 311 -6.71 9.82 -15.71
C GLN A 311 -6.94 11.11 -14.92
N ILE A 312 -6.13 11.36 -13.87
CA ILE A 312 -6.20 12.60 -13.08
C ILE A 312 -5.89 13.81 -13.97
N ALA A 313 -4.77 13.78 -14.70
CA ALA A 313 -4.35 14.91 -15.53
C ALA A 313 -5.36 15.18 -16.67
N ALA A 314 -5.78 14.14 -17.39
CA ALA A 314 -6.75 14.24 -18.47
C ALA A 314 -8.09 14.82 -17.99
N SER A 315 -8.62 14.33 -16.88
CA SER A 315 -9.87 14.80 -16.29
C SER A 315 -9.82 16.27 -15.91
N VAL A 316 -8.73 16.71 -15.23
CA VAL A 316 -8.56 18.11 -14.82
C VAL A 316 -8.38 19.03 -16.01
N LEU A 317 -7.63 18.59 -17.02
CA LEU A 317 -7.31 19.41 -18.20
C LEU A 317 -8.41 19.38 -19.28
N GLY A 318 -9.41 18.52 -19.14
CA GLY A 318 -10.46 18.34 -20.18
C GLY A 318 -9.91 17.72 -21.46
N LEU A 319 -8.91 16.84 -21.34
CA LEU A 319 -8.25 16.13 -22.43
C LEU A 319 -8.67 14.66 -22.47
N ARG A 320 -8.40 14.00 -23.58
CA ARG A 320 -8.49 12.54 -23.67
C ARG A 320 -7.26 11.90 -23.00
N ALA A 321 -7.43 10.72 -22.45
CA ALA A 321 -6.34 9.99 -21.79
C ALA A 321 -5.15 9.75 -22.75
N GLU A 322 -5.43 9.45 -24.02
CA GLU A 322 -4.42 9.20 -25.07
C GLU A 322 -3.55 10.43 -25.37
N SER A 323 -4.01 11.62 -25.00
CA SER A 323 -3.27 12.89 -25.16
C SER A 323 -2.34 13.18 -23.99
N VAL A 324 -2.31 12.32 -22.95
CA VAL A 324 -1.44 12.47 -21.78
C VAL A 324 -0.42 11.33 -21.73
N ARG A 325 0.86 11.68 -21.75
CA ARG A 325 1.97 10.75 -21.55
C ARG A 325 2.55 10.94 -20.16
N VAL A 326 2.69 9.84 -19.40
CA VAL A 326 3.37 9.82 -18.11
C VAL A 326 4.83 9.42 -18.28
N ILE A 327 5.73 10.05 -17.53
CA ILE A 327 7.16 9.71 -17.42
C ILE A 327 7.50 9.59 -15.94
N GLU A 328 8.17 8.50 -15.58
CA GLU A 328 8.58 8.18 -14.22
C GLU A 328 9.90 7.42 -14.16
N GLY A 329 10.39 7.10 -12.97
CA GLY A 329 11.46 6.13 -12.75
C GLY A 329 12.87 6.58 -13.13
N ASP A 330 13.07 7.76 -13.71
CA ASP A 330 14.37 8.29 -14.15
C ASP A 330 14.71 9.58 -13.39
N THR A 331 15.74 9.54 -12.55
CA THR A 331 16.09 10.66 -11.67
C THR A 331 16.54 11.92 -12.41
N ASP A 332 16.95 11.81 -13.66
CA ASP A 332 17.31 12.97 -14.49
C ASP A 332 16.12 13.56 -15.25
N ALA A 333 15.05 12.79 -15.44
CA ALA A 333 13.90 13.17 -16.25
C ALA A 333 12.71 13.69 -15.42
N VAL A 334 12.60 13.26 -14.16
CA VAL A 334 11.44 13.58 -13.32
C VAL A 334 11.82 14.43 -12.11
N PRO A 335 10.89 15.22 -11.55
CA PRO A 335 11.16 16.00 -10.35
C PRO A 335 11.45 15.06 -9.15
N TYR A 336 12.27 15.53 -8.21
CA TYR A 336 12.59 14.76 -7.01
C TYR A 336 11.33 14.35 -6.25
N GLY A 337 11.16 13.06 -6.06
CA GLY A 337 10.01 12.43 -5.40
C GLY A 337 10.40 11.28 -4.50
N GLY A 338 9.45 10.86 -3.66
CA GLY A 338 9.66 9.79 -2.69
C GLY A 338 9.59 8.38 -3.28
N GLY A 339 9.11 8.22 -4.51
CA GLY A 339 8.81 6.91 -5.07
C GLY A 339 7.52 6.30 -4.49
N THR A 340 7.30 5.00 -4.71
CA THR A 340 6.07 4.30 -4.34
C THR A 340 6.29 3.28 -3.25
N TYR A 341 5.67 3.51 -2.09
CA TYR A 341 5.62 2.63 -0.93
C TYR A 341 4.49 3.10 0.01
N ALA A 342 4.12 2.30 1.00
CA ALA A 342 3.08 2.64 1.98
C ALA A 342 1.80 3.19 1.35
N SER A 343 1.42 2.69 0.17
CA SER A 343 0.22 3.07 -0.59
C SER A 343 0.09 4.58 -0.84
N ARG A 344 1.22 5.29 -1.06
CA ARG A 344 1.27 6.76 -1.18
C ARG A 344 1.11 7.29 -2.61
N ALA A 345 1.21 6.45 -3.63
CA ALA A 345 1.28 6.91 -5.01
C ALA A 345 0.09 7.80 -5.41
N THR A 346 -1.13 7.32 -5.25
CA THR A 346 -2.33 8.11 -5.57
C THR A 346 -2.58 9.23 -4.55
N ALA A 347 -2.39 8.96 -3.25
CA ALA A 347 -2.72 9.92 -2.21
C ALA A 347 -1.76 11.14 -2.16
N ILE A 348 -0.48 10.97 -2.49
CA ILE A 348 0.52 12.04 -2.50
C ILE A 348 0.88 12.43 -3.94
N GLY A 349 1.28 11.46 -4.78
CA GLY A 349 1.64 11.70 -6.19
C GLY A 349 0.43 12.13 -7.01
N GLY A 350 -0.73 11.52 -6.79
CA GLY A 350 -1.98 11.90 -7.44
C GLY A 350 -2.43 13.31 -7.06
N GLU A 351 -2.31 13.70 -5.78
CA GLU A 351 -2.60 15.09 -5.38
C GLU A 351 -1.62 16.08 -6.03
N ALA A 352 -0.32 15.75 -6.10
CA ALA A 352 0.65 16.58 -6.80
C ALA A 352 0.30 16.74 -8.28
N THR A 353 -0.14 15.66 -8.94
CA THR A 353 -0.58 15.66 -10.34
C THR A 353 -1.86 16.48 -10.52
N TYR A 354 -2.82 16.32 -9.61
CA TYR A 354 -4.07 17.08 -9.62
C TYR A 354 -3.81 18.59 -9.54
N GLN A 355 -3.00 19.01 -8.58
CA GLN A 355 -2.68 20.44 -8.37
C GLN A 355 -1.83 21.02 -9.52
N ALA A 356 -0.86 20.26 -10.03
CA ALA A 356 -0.08 20.67 -11.21
C ALA A 356 -0.99 20.84 -12.44
N SER A 357 -1.96 19.94 -12.62
CA SER A 357 -2.93 20.02 -13.71
C SER A 357 -3.85 21.22 -13.58
N LEU A 358 -4.29 21.57 -12.37
CA LEU A 358 -5.08 22.79 -12.12
C LEU A 358 -4.28 24.07 -12.47
N LEU A 359 -2.99 24.10 -12.13
CA LEU A 359 -2.12 25.22 -12.48
C LEU A 359 -1.97 25.33 -14.01
N LEU A 360 -1.66 24.24 -14.70
CA LEU A 360 -1.53 24.24 -16.16
C LEU A 360 -2.85 24.63 -16.84
N ARG A 361 -3.98 24.09 -16.35
CA ARG A 361 -5.31 24.46 -16.85
C ARG A 361 -5.57 25.97 -16.73
N LYS A 362 -5.21 26.57 -15.60
CA LYS A 362 -5.32 28.02 -15.37
C LYS A 362 -4.51 28.80 -16.39
N GLU A 363 -3.28 28.38 -16.68
CA GLU A 363 -2.42 29.02 -17.68
C GLU A 363 -3.00 28.91 -19.09
N ILE A 364 -3.49 27.73 -19.49
CA ILE A 364 -4.15 27.50 -20.77
C ILE A 364 -5.36 28.44 -20.92
N LEU A 365 -6.22 28.51 -19.92
CA LEU A 365 -7.40 29.37 -19.94
C LEU A 365 -7.07 30.87 -19.92
N SER A 366 -5.97 31.25 -19.27
CA SER A 366 -5.47 32.64 -19.28
C SER A 366 -5.02 33.06 -20.67
N ILE A 367 -4.25 32.22 -21.37
CA ILE A 367 -3.82 32.46 -22.76
C ILE A 367 -5.04 32.51 -23.68
N ALA A 368 -5.94 31.53 -23.55
CA ALA A 368 -7.20 31.51 -24.33
C ALA A 368 -8.04 32.76 -24.12
N GLY A 369 -8.20 33.21 -22.87
CA GLY A 369 -8.92 34.43 -22.52
C GLY A 369 -8.34 35.67 -23.21
N THR A 370 -7.01 35.76 -23.25
CA THR A 370 -6.29 36.84 -23.94
C THR A 370 -6.53 36.81 -25.45
N LEU A 371 -6.38 35.63 -26.07
CA LEU A 371 -6.59 35.47 -27.52
C LEU A 371 -8.03 35.72 -27.94
N LEU A 372 -8.99 35.33 -27.13
CA LEU A 372 -10.42 35.44 -27.39
C LEU A 372 -11.06 36.75 -26.87
N GLN A 373 -10.26 37.59 -26.20
CA GLN A 373 -10.76 38.81 -25.50
C GLN A 373 -11.91 38.48 -24.53
N ALA A 374 -11.79 37.36 -23.79
CA ALA A 374 -12.79 36.85 -22.87
C ALA A 374 -12.19 36.68 -21.47
N GLU A 375 -13.00 36.87 -20.44
CA GLU A 375 -12.58 36.60 -19.07
C GLU A 375 -12.33 35.08 -18.88
N PRO A 376 -11.15 34.65 -18.40
CA PRO A 376 -10.81 33.22 -18.25
C PRO A 376 -11.85 32.42 -17.44
N ILE A 377 -12.53 33.04 -16.47
CA ILE A 377 -13.57 32.40 -15.64
C ILE A 377 -14.79 31.97 -16.45
N THR A 378 -15.05 32.59 -17.61
CA THR A 378 -16.16 32.26 -18.51
C THR A 378 -15.83 31.09 -19.45
N LEU A 379 -14.57 30.66 -19.47
CA LEU A 379 -14.08 29.59 -20.33
C LEU A 379 -13.91 28.28 -19.58
N ASP A 380 -14.00 27.19 -20.32
CA ASP A 380 -13.72 25.82 -19.86
C ASP A 380 -12.93 25.05 -20.92
N ILE A 381 -12.38 23.89 -20.57
CA ILE A 381 -11.76 22.97 -21.52
C ILE A 381 -12.59 21.69 -21.52
N VAL A 382 -13.11 21.32 -22.68
CA VAL A 382 -13.92 20.11 -22.90
C VAL A 382 -13.45 19.45 -24.19
N ASP A 383 -13.17 18.17 -24.15
CA ASP A 383 -12.73 17.39 -25.31
C ASP A 383 -11.63 18.09 -26.13
N GLU A 384 -10.55 18.51 -25.42
CA GLU A 384 -9.36 19.17 -26.01
C GLU A 384 -9.63 20.55 -26.63
N ASN A 385 -10.78 21.15 -26.36
CA ASN A 385 -11.16 22.45 -26.87
C ASN A 385 -11.55 23.39 -25.75
N VAL A 386 -11.15 24.65 -25.87
CA VAL A 386 -11.65 25.73 -25.03
C VAL A 386 -13.04 26.11 -25.52
N VAL A 387 -13.99 26.07 -24.61
CA VAL A 387 -15.39 26.40 -24.84
C VAL A 387 -15.81 27.58 -23.96
N ASN A 388 -16.83 28.31 -24.36
CA ASN A 388 -17.49 29.26 -23.47
C ASN A 388 -18.56 28.54 -22.66
N LYS A 389 -18.53 28.70 -21.34
CA LYS A 389 -19.47 28.03 -20.39
C LYS A 389 -20.94 28.38 -20.63
N SER A 390 -21.22 29.52 -21.26
CA SER A 390 -22.60 29.96 -21.50
C SER A 390 -23.31 29.24 -22.64
N ASP A 391 -22.58 28.82 -23.66
CA ASP A 391 -23.11 28.22 -24.89
C ASP A 391 -22.48 26.93 -25.32
N ASN A 392 -21.41 26.50 -24.62
CA ASN A 392 -20.58 25.32 -24.91
C ASN A 392 -19.99 25.29 -26.34
N GLN A 393 -19.93 26.45 -27.02
CA GLN A 393 -19.33 26.51 -28.34
C GLN A 393 -17.83 26.51 -28.27
N ILE A 394 -17.21 25.73 -29.15
CA ILE A 394 -15.75 25.66 -29.31
C ILE A 394 -15.25 27.02 -29.81
N ARG A 395 -14.23 27.56 -29.14
CA ARG A 395 -13.60 28.85 -29.47
C ARG A 395 -12.21 28.66 -30.05
N ILE A 396 -11.38 27.79 -29.44
CA ILE A 396 -10.01 27.48 -29.85
C ILE A 396 -9.63 26.11 -29.31
N SER A 397 -8.81 25.35 -30.03
CA SER A 397 -8.32 24.07 -29.55
C SER A 397 -7.12 24.25 -28.60
N VAL A 398 -6.91 23.29 -27.70
CA VAL A 398 -5.72 23.26 -26.82
C VAL A 398 -4.45 23.12 -27.65
N SER A 399 -4.49 22.42 -28.78
CA SER A 399 -3.36 22.34 -29.72
C SER A 399 -2.98 23.67 -30.33
N GLU A 400 -3.96 24.51 -30.68
CA GLU A 400 -3.68 25.85 -31.19
C GLU A 400 -3.05 26.75 -30.13
N ILE A 401 -3.50 26.65 -28.87
CA ILE A 401 -2.89 27.36 -27.74
C ILE A 401 -1.45 26.89 -27.54
N GLY A 402 -1.20 25.58 -27.59
CA GLY A 402 0.15 25.00 -27.53
C GLY A 402 1.04 25.53 -28.64
N ARG A 403 0.53 25.54 -29.88
CA ARG A 403 1.26 26.04 -31.06
C ARG A 403 1.63 27.52 -30.92
N ILE A 404 0.68 28.37 -30.52
CA ILE A 404 0.91 29.81 -30.33
C ILE A 404 1.92 30.03 -29.21
N GLY A 405 1.72 29.37 -28.07
CA GLY A 405 2.57 29.55 -26.89
C GLY A 405 4.03 29.11 -27.09
N HIS A 406 4.32 28.19 -28.03
CA HIS A 406 5.66 27.74 -28.34
C HIS A 406 6.29 28.39 -29.58
N PHE A 407 5.50 28.63 -30.63
CA PHE A 407 6.03 29.05 -31.94
C PHE A 407 5.63 30.45 -32.37
N GLN A 408 4.57 31.00 -31.78
CA GLN A 408 4.04 32.31 -32.19
C GLN A 408 3.82 33.23 -30.99
N VAL A 409 4.74 33.24 -30.06
CA VAL A 409 4.67 34.05 -28.82
C VAL A 409 4.47 35.54 -29.13
N ALA A 410 4.92 36.02 -30.32
CA ALA A 410 4.69 37.39 -30.77
C ALA A 410 3.21 37.76 -31.03
N GLU A 411 2.33 36.77 -31.14
CA GLU A 411 0.88 37.02 -31.22
C GLU A 411 0.25 37.31 -29.86
N LEU A 412 0.98 37.02 -28.76
CA LEU A 412 0.55 37.34 -27.41
C LEU A 412 1.03 38.78 -27.01
N PRO A 413 0.23 39.48 -26.20
CA PRO A 413 0.67 40.75 -25.64
C PRO A 413 1.99 40.63 -24.86
N ASN A 414 2.84 41.67 -24.90
CA ASN A 414 4.16 41.65 -24.29
C ASN A 414 4.20 41.36 -22.79
N ASN A 415 3.10 41.54 -22.09
CA ASN A 415 2.97 41.24 -20.67
C ASN A 415 2.54 39.79 -20.39
N ILE A 416 2.27 38.97 -21.40
CA ILE A 416 1.95 37.56 -21.28
C ILE A 416 3.19 36.73 -21.59
N GLN A 417 3.64 35.96 -20.60
CA GLN A 417 4.64 34.92 -20.80
C GLN A 417 3.91 33.56 -20.70
N PRO A 418 3.84 32.77 -21.79
CA PRO A 418 3.15 31.49 -21.75
C PRO A 418 3.91 30.49 -20.86
N THR A 419 3.36 30.23 -19.68
CA THR A 419 3.89 29.22 -18.75
C THR A 419 3.22 27.90 -19.04
N LEU A 420 3.65 27.20 -20.08
CA LEU A 420 3.10 25.90 -20.52
C LEU A 420 3.79 24.70 -19.87
N SER A 421 4.61 24.95 -18.86
CA SER A 421 5.24 23.93 -18.03
C SER A 421 5.21 24.37 -16.58
N VAL A 422 4.60 23.59 -15.71
CA VAL A 422 4.44 23.91 -14.29
C VAL A 422 4.87 22.73 -13.43
N THR A 423 5.38 23.00 -12.24
CA THR A 423 5.72 21.99 -11.24
C THR A 423 4.98 22.28 -9.95
N TYR A 424 4.34 21.26 -9.40
CA TYR A 424 3.74 21.33 -8.07
C TYR A 424 4.32 20.26 -7.16
N ARG A 425 4.57 20.62 -5.88
CA ARG A 425 5.02 19.69 -4.84
C ARG A 425 3.95 19.59 -3.77
N TYR A 426 3.55 18.37 -3.47
CA TYR A 426 2.61 18.09 -2.41
C TYR A 426 3.29 17.37 -1.24
N ARG A 427 2.97 17.77 -0.04
CA ARG A 427 3.33 17.10 1.21
C ARG A 427 2.13 17.11 2.16
N LEU A 428 2.03 16.09 2.98
CA LEU A 428 1.03 16.06 4.03
C LEU A 428 1.34 17.13 5.09
N HIS A 429 0.34 17.93 5.43
CA HIS A 429 0.40 18.91 6.51
C HIS A 429 -0.37 18.38 7.73
N ASP A 430 0.19 18.55 8.92
CA ASP A 430 -0.47 18.31 10.21
C ASP A 430 -1.11 16.90 10.40
N ALA A 431 -0.73 15.94 9.57
CA ALA A 431 -1.17 14.56 9.66
C ALA A 431 0.03 13.61 9.64
N LEU A 432 0.00 12.59 10.50
CA LEU A 432 1.02 11.54 10.55
C LEU A 432 0.89 10.58 9.37
N TYR A 433 -0.36 10.23 9.04
CA TYR A 433 -0.76 9.34 7.96
C TYR A 433 -2.08 9.81 7.36
N ILE A 434 -2.35 9.39 6.11
CA ILE A 434 -3.69 9.19 5.60
C ILE A 434 -4.08 7.75 5.96
N PHE A 435 -5.25 7.55 6.55
CA PHE A 435 -5.68 6.22 6.96
C PHE A 435 -6.69 5.63 5.98
N THR A 436 -6.45 4.39 5.59
CA THR A 436 -7.40 3.51 4.92
C THR A 436 -7.92 2.52 5.93
N ASN A 437 -9.18 2.16 5.84
CA ASN A 437 -9.82 1.21 6.73
C ASN A 437 -10.75 0.26 5.97
N GLY A 438 -11.18 -0.77 6.65
CA GLY A 438 -12.17 -1.71 6.13
C GLY A 438 -12.41 -2.88 7.05
N ILE A 439 -13.28 -3.76 6.60
CA ILE A 439 -13.62 -5.03 7.26
C ILE A 439 -13.55 -6.14 6.22
N GLN A 440 -12.96 -7.27 6.59
CA GLN A 440 -12.92 -8.47 5.74
C GLN A 440 -13.72 -9.59 6.38
N GLY A 441 -14.32 -10.44 5.54
CA GLY A 441 -15.02 -11.66 5.89
C GLY A 441 -14.45 -12.87 5.16
N ALA A 442 -14.37 -14.01 5.81
CA ALA A 442 -13.96 -15.27 5.19
C ALA A 442 -14.87 -16.43 5.61
N TYR A 443 -15.08 -17.36 4.70
CA TYR A 443 -15.77 -18.61 4.96
C TYR A 443 -14.87 -19.76 4.53
N VAL A 444 -14.55 -20.64 5.48
CA VAL A 444 -13.63 -21.76 5.27
C VAL A 444 -14.27 -23.10 5.61
N GLU A 445 -13.73 -24.16 5.05
CA GLU A 445 -13.99 -25.55 5.46
C GLU A 445 -12.67 -26.18 5.92
N VAL A 446 -12.66 -26.79 7.09
CA VAL A 446 -11.49 -27.43 7.68
C VAL A 446 -11.72 -28.92 7.77
N ASP A 447 -10.86 -29.68 7.12
CA ASP A 447 -10.81 -31.12 7.27
C ASP A 447 -10.01 -31.46 8.53
N ILE A 448 -10.70 -31.91 9.56
CA ILE A 448 -10.08 -32.24 10.86
C ILE A 448 -9.24 -33.49 10.85
N ASP A 449 -9.36 -34.36 9.83
CA ASP A 449 -8.57 -35.58 9.73
C ASP A 449 -7.26 -35.40 9.00
N THR A 450 -7.20 -34.43 8.08
CA THR A 450 -6.01 -34.12 7.30
C THR A 450 -5.38 -32.79 7.65
N GLY A 451 -6.12 -31.89 8.32
CA GLY A 451 -5.68 -30.53 8.62
C GLY A 451 -5.80 -29.55 7.44
N PHE A 452 -6.28 -29.99 6.27
CA PHE A 452 -6.43 -29.11 5.12
C PHE A 452 -7.54 -28.06 5.33
N ILE A 453 -7.23 -26.83 4.90
CA ILE A 453 -8.15 -25.70 4.92
C ILE A 453 -8.54 -25.37 3.48
N LYS A 454 -9.84 -25.33 3.21
CA LYS A 454 -10.40 -24.85 1.95
C LYS A 454 -11.05 -23.48 2.15
N LEU A 455 -10.58 -22.48 1.46
CA LEU A 455 -11.22 -21.17 1.43
C LEU A 455 -12.41 -21.24 0.47
N LEU A 456 -13.62 -21.08 1.00
CA LEU A 456 -14.87 -21.17 0.23
C LEU A 456 -15.27 -19.82 -0.34
N ASN A 457 -15.09 -18.75 0.44
CA ASN A 457 -15.39 -17.38 0.01
C ASN A 457 -14.60 -16.35 0.80
N HIS A 458 -14.37 -15.17 0.19
CA HIS A 458 -13.70 -14.05 0.82
C HIS A 458 -14.36 -12.73 0.39
N TRP A 459 -14.67 -11.86 1.34
CA TRP A 459 -15.27 -10.56 1.11
C TRP A 459 -14.42 -9.46 1.72
N VAL A 460 -14.38 -8.33 1.04
CA VAL A 460 -13.70 -7.12 1.51
C VAL A 460 -14.62 -5.93 1.31
N VAL A 461 -14.90 -5.20 2.36
CA VAL A 461 -15.44 -3.85 2.29
C VAL A 461 -14.38 -2.90 2.82
N GLU A 462 -13.86 -2.04 1.96
CA GLU A 462 -12.78 -1.13 2.30
C GLU A 462 -13.12 0.31 1.94
N ASP A 463 -12.36 1.25 2.48
CA ASP A 463 -12.51 2.68 2.22
C ASP A 463 -11.15 3.29 1.90
N CYS A 464 -10.86 3.44 0.62
CA CYS A 464 -9.67 4.14 0.11
C CYS A 464 -9.96 5.60 -0.29
N GLY A 465 -11.01 6.19 0.26
CA GLY A 465 -11.45 7.55 -0.05
C GLY A 465 -12.07 7.64 -1.44
N ARG A 466 -11.72 8.66 -2.19
CA ARG A 466 -12.18 8.76 -3.58
C ARG A 466 -11.50 7.71 -4.45
N VAL A 467 -12.28 6.83 -5.05
CA VAL A 467 -11.79 5.82 -6.01
C VAL A 467 -11.56 6.51 -7.36
N ILE A 468 -10.30 6.57 -7.81
CA ILE A 468 -9.94 7.22 -9.09
C ILE A 468 -10.15 6.26 -10.26
N SER A 469 -9.66 5.01 -10.13
CA SER A 469 -9.78 3.96 -11.13
C SER A 469 -10.37 2.71 -10.44
N PRO A 470 -11.68 2.45 -10.58
CA PRO A 470 -12.34 1.33 -9.90
C PRO A 470 -11.69 -0.02 -10.21
N GLN A 471 -11.43 -0.32 -11.49
CA GLN A 471 -10.81 -1.57 -11.91
C GLN A 471 -9.43 -1.79 -11.23
N LEU A 472 -8.56 -0.78 -11.26
CA LEU A 472 -7.24 -0.89 -10.64
C LEU A 472 -7.32 -0.99 -9.11
N ALA A 473 -8.26 -0.29 -8.48
CA ALA A 473 -8.49 -0.37 -7.04
C ALA A 473 -8.93 -1.79 -6.63
N ASP A 474 -9.92 -2.36 -7.32
CA ASP A 474 -10.39 -3.73 -7.12
C ASP A 474 -9.24 -4.75 -7.21
N GLU A 475 -8.45 -4.67 -8.28
CA GLU A 475 -7.35 -5.62 -8.51
C GLU A 475 -6.23 -5.46 -7.46
N GLN A 476 -5.98 -4.22 -6.99
CA GLN A 476 -5.05 -4.02 -5.88
C GLN A 476 -5.55 -4.66 -4.58
N VAL A 477 -6.84 -4.58 -4.28
CA VAL A 477 -7.43 -5.22 -3.11
C VAL A 477 -7.36 -6.74 -3.24
N ARG A 478 -7.80 -7.32 -4.38
CA ARG A 478 -7.74 -8.76 -4.66
C ARG A 478 -6.32 -9.30 -4.54
N GLY A 479 -5.36 -8.69 -5.24
CA GLY A 479 -3.95 -9.08 -5.16
C GLY A 479 -3.36 -8.93 -3.76
N GLY A 480 -3.82 -7.95 -2.98
CA GLY A 480 -3.47 -7.78 -1.57
C GLY A 480 -4.00 -8.92 -0.69
N CYS A 481 -5.26 -9.32 -0.91
CA CYS A 481 -5.86 -10.46 -0.19
C CYS A 481 -5.11 -11.75 -0.49
N VAL A 482 -4.83 -12.06 -1.77
CA VAL A 482 -4.10 -13.28 -2.15
C VAL A 482 -2.74 -13.38 -1.46
N GLN A 483 -1.99 -12.27 -1.37
CA GLN A 483 -0.74 -12.26 -0.62
C GLN A 483 -0.93 -12.45 0.89
N GLY A 484 -2.00 -11.90 1.47
CA GLY A 484 -2.34 -12.14 2.87
C GLY A 484 -2.76 -13.60 3.13
N ILE A 485 -3.53 -14.19 2.21
CA ILE A 485 -3.93 -15.61 2.23
C ILE A 485 -2.68 -16.50 2.12
N GLY A 486 -1.75 -16.17 1.22
CA GLY A 486 -0.48 -16.86 1.06
C GLY A 486 0.30 -16.95 2.36
N GLY A 487 0.52 -15.81 3.03
CA GLY A 487 1.20 -15.77 4.32
C GLY A 487 0.44 -16.44 5.46
N ALA A 488 -0.89 -16.55 5.37
CA ALA A 488 -1.70 -17.21 6.39
C ALA A 488 -1.76 -18.74 6.27
N LEU A 489 -1.68 -19.29 5.03
CA LEU A 489 -1.95 -20.69 4.76
C LEU A 489 -0.77 -21.47 4.17
N TYR A 490 0.15 -20.81 3.42
CA TYR A 490 1.10 -21.52 2.55
C TYR A 490 2.56 -21.13 2.76
N GLU A 491 2.86 -19.82 2.82
CA GLU A 491 4.20 -19.29 2.65
C GLU A 491 5.02 -19.36 3.95
N GLU A 492 6.09 -20.14 3.96
CA GLU A 492 7.03 -20.26 5.09
C GLU A 492 8.45 -20.49 4.57
N CYS A 493 9.42 -19.73 5.08
CA CYS A 493 10.83 -20.04 4.88
C CYS A 493 11.30 -21.01 5.99
N VAL A 494 11.54 -22.25 5.61
CA VAL A 494 11.92 -23.34 6.53
C VAL A 494 13.43 -23.43 6.65
N TYR A 495 13.95 -23.33 7.87
CA TYR A 495 15.37 -23.48 8.19
C TYR A 495 15.61 -24.73 9.04
N ASN A 496 16.68 -25.46 8.74
CA ASN A 496 17.13 -26.57 9.59
C ASN A 496 17.94 -26.06 10.80
N GLU A 497 18.37 -26.98 11.68
CA GLU A 497 19.16 -26.65 12.87
C GLU A 497 20.53 -26.01 12.56
N ALA A 498 21.08 -26.21 11.36
CA ALA A 498 22.29 -25.57 10.89
C ALA A 498 22.03 -24.20 10.24
N ALA A 499 20.82 -23.64 10.37
CA ALA A 499 20.38 -22.38 9.76
C ALA A 499 20.44 -22.37 8.22
N GLN A 500 20.30 -23.54 7.59
CA GLN A 500 20.23 -23.67 6.14
C GLN A 500 18.77 -23.61 5.69
N LEU A 501 18.46 -22.75 4.72
CA LEU A 501 17.15 -22.69 4.08
C LEU A 501 16.88 -24.00 3.32
N GLN A 502 15.72 -24.61 3.58
CA GLN A 502 15.35 -25.92 3.02
C GLN A 502 14.48 -25.81 1.77
N ASN A 503 13.76 -24.71 1.60
CA ASN A 503 12.78 -24.51 0.54
C ASN A 503 13.08 -23.23 -0.28
N GLY A 504 14.28 -23.14 -0.83
CA GLY A 504 14.75 -22.00 -1.64
C GLY A 504 14.32 -22.01 -3.11
N THR A 505 13.38 -22.85 -3.51
CA THR A 505 12.86 -22.93 -4.89
C THR A 505 11.33 -22.80 -4.90
N LEU A 506 10.75 -22.39 -6.04
CA LEU A 506 9.29 -22.32 -6.18
C LEU A 506 8.62 -23.69 -6.25
N ALA A 507 9.37 -24.80 -6.27
CA ALA A 507 8.83 -26.15 -6.13
C ALA A 507 8.53 -26.48 -4.66
N ASP A 508 9.28 -25.90 -3.73
CA ASP A 508 9.24 -26.21 -2.30
C ASP A 508 8.64 -25.05 -1.48
N TYR A 509 8.81 -23.83 -1.95
CA TYR A 509 8.17 -22.63 -1.36
C TYR A 509 6.77 -22.47 -1.96
N LEU A 510 5.76 -22.77 -1.16
CA LEU A 510 4.36 -22.78 -1.61
C LEU A 510 3.82 -21.36 -1.70
N THR A 511 3.21 -21.04 -2.84
CA THR A 511 2.43 -19.81 -3.05
C THR A 511 1.01 -20.14 -3.46
N PRO A 512 0.02 -19.30 -3.17
CA PRO A 512 -1.36 -19.53 -3.61
C PRO A 512 -1.45 -19.66 -5.13
N MET A 513 -2.15 -20.68 -5.60
CA MET A 513 -2.44 -20.87 -7.03
C MET A 513 -3.89 -20.47 -7.35
N ALA A 514 -4.16 -20.12 -8.60
CA ALA A 514 -5.48 -19.66 -9.03
C ALA A 514 -6.62 -20.65 -8.73
N GLY A 515 -6.35 -21.97 -8.80
CA GLY A 515 -7.34 -23.00 -8.50
C GLY A 515 -7.71 -23.14 -7.03
N GLU A 516 -6.94 -22.54 -6.12
CA GLU A 516 -7.15 -22.58 -4.67
C GLU A 516 -7.88 -21.35 -4.16
N MET A 517 -7.95 -20.29 -4.99
CA MET A 517 -8.55 -19.02 -4.61
C MET A 517 -9.99 -18.93 -5.11
N PRO A 518 -10.95 -18.60 -4.22
CA PRO A 518 -12.28 -18.20 -4.66
C PRO A 518 -12.22 -16.81 -5.31
N ASP A 519 -13.30 -16.42 -5.97
CA ASP A 519 -13.49 -15.01 -6.31
C ASP A 519 -13.52 -14.17 -5.03
N ILE A 520 -12.65 -13.16 -4.98
CA ILE A 520 -12.61 -12.21 -3.86
C ILE A 520 -13.60 -11.09 -4.16
N ASN A 521 -14.63 -10.98 -3.34
CA ASN A 521 -15.68 -9.99 -3.49
C ASN A 521 -15.24 -8.65 -2.87
N VAL A 522 -15.02 -7.63 -3.70
CA VAL A 522 -14.56 -6.31 -3.27
C VAL A 522 -15.67 -5.29 -3.36
N TYR A 523 -15.84 -4.50 -2.31
CA TYR A 523 -16.79 -3.39 -2.21
C TYR A 523 -16.12 -2.17 -1.61
N HIS A 524 -16.45 -0.98 -2.10
CA HIS A 524 -15.87 0.27 -1.65
C HIS A 524 -16.91 1.15 -0.93
N ILE A 525 -16.54 1.63 0.24
CA ILE A 525 -17.11 2.83 0.85
C ILE A 525 -16.20 3.99 0.46
N GLN A 526 -16.75 5.16 0.21
CA GLN A 526 -15.95 6.32 -0.17
C GLN A 526 -16.13 7.45 0.85
N THR A 527 -15.16 7.58 1.75
CA THR A 527 -15.02 8.73 2.66
C THR A 527 -13.75 9.48 2.24
N PRO A 528 -13.84 10.50 1.38
CA PRO A 528 -12.68 11.25 0.91
C PRO A 528 -11.87 11.80 2.08
N THR A 529 -10.53 11.73 1.98
CA THR A 529 -9.70 12.34 3.02
C THR A 529 -9.84 13.86 2.99
N SER A 530 -9.88 14.45 4.18
CA SER A 530 -9.98 15.90 4.37
C SER A 530 -8.64 16.65 4.19
N VAL A 531 -7.52 15.93 4.04
CA VAL A 531 -6.17 16.53 3.97
C VAL A 531 -5.67 16.75 2.55
N SER A 532 -6.46 16.39 1.53
CA SER A 532 -6.18 16.66 0.11
C SER A 532 -7.46 16.97 -0.66
N GLU A 533 -7.35 17.76 -1.74
CA GLU A 533 -8.50 18.08 -2.60
C GLU A 533 -8.92 16.90 -3.48
N LEU A 534 -7.96 16.08 -3.91
CA LEU A 534 -8.25 14.85 -4.64
C LEU A 534 -9.08 13.89 -3.79
N GLY A 535 -8.88 13.87 -2.48
CA GLY A 535 -9.66 13.07 -1.54
C GLY A 535 -9.33 11.58 -1.55
N ALA A 536 -8.31 11.14 -2.29
CA ALA A 536 -7.90 9.74 -2.37
C ALA A 536 -7.09 9.33 -1.13
N LYS A 537 -7.29 8.10 -0.67
CA LYS A 537 -6.48 7.42 0.34
C LYS A 537 -5.66 6.30 -0.34
N GLY A 538 -4.80 5.63 0.42
CA GLY A 538 -4.02 4.54 -0.14
C GLY A 538 -4.81 3.23 -0.20
N VAL A 539 -4.76 2.50 -1.32
CA VAL A 539 -5.43 1.20 -1.50
C VAL A 539 -4.47 0.03 -1.60
N GLY A 540 -3.23 0.29 -2.02
CA GLY A 540 -2.26 -0.75 -2.40
C GLY A 540 -1.98 -1.83 -1.36
N GLU A 541 -2.23 -1.59 -0.09
CA GLU A 541 -1.96 -2.52 1.02
C GLU A 541 -3.23 -2.94 1.78
N SER A 542 -4.43 -2.42 1.43
CA SER A 542 -5.66 -2.65 2.18
C SER A 542 -6.06 -4.13 2.20
N GLY A 543 -5.99 -4.82 1.07
CA GLY A 543 -6.32 -6.24 0.97
C GLY A 543 -5.49 -7.12 1.91
N THR A 544 -4.18 -6.85 2.02
CA THR A 544 -3.29 -7.61 2.89
C THR A 544 -3.52 -7.31 4.39
N GLY A 545 -4.10 -6.15 4.70
CA GLY A 545 -4.21 -5.64 6.07
C GLY A 545 -4.94 -6.55 7.05
N ALA A 546 -6.00 -7.25 6.62
CA ALA A 546 -6.77 -8.13 7.48
C ALA A 546 -6.90 -9.58 6.95
N ALA A 547 -6.43 -9.90 5.74
CA ALA A 547 -6.60 -11.23 5.20
C ALA A 547 -6.01 -12.36 6.09
N PRO A 548 -4.82 -12.20 6.71
CA PRO A 548 -4.35 -13.20 7.67
C PRO A 548 -5.21 -13.29 8.93
N ALA A 549 -5.74 -12.16 9.41
CA ALA A 549 -6.58 -12.10 10.61
C ALA A 549 -7.92 -12.81 10.40
N VAL A 550 -8.58 -12.49 9.31
CA VAL A 550 -9.91 -13.05 9.02
C VAL A 550 -9.87 -14.57 8.78
N LEU A 551 -8.79 -15.06 8.17
CA LEU A 551 -8.59 -16.50 7.97
C LEU A 551 -8.34 -17.21 9.29
N MET A 552 -7.50 -16.65 10.17
CA MET A 552 -7.25 -17.24 11.49
C MET A 552 -8.54 -17.30 12.31
N ASN A 553 -9.36 -16.25 12.30
CA ASN A 553 -10.64 -16.23 12.97
C ASN A 553 -11.61 -17.27 12.37
N ALA A 554 -11.66 -17.41 11.03
CA ALA A 554 -12.49 -18.39 10.37
C ALA A 554 -12.08 -19.84 10.70
N VAL A 555 -10.79 -20.14 10.70
CA VAL A 555 -10.25 -21.46 11.06
C VAL A 555 -10.58 -21.78 12.52
N ASN A 556 -10.36 -20.83 13.43
CA ASN A 556 -10.65 -21.03 14.85
C ASN A 556 -12.17 -21.18 15.12
N ASP A 557 -13.02 -20.46 14.37
CA ASP A 557 -14.48 -20.67 14.44
C ASP A 557 -14.88 -22.09 13.94
N ALA A 558 -14.21 -22.64 12.92
CA ALA A 558 -14.42 -24.01 12.48
C ALA A 558 -13.99 -25.04 13.53
N LEU A 559 -12.90 -24.77 14.26
CA LEU A 559 -12.32 -25.67 15.26
C LEU A 559 -12.93 -25.55 16.66
N ARG A 560 -13.77 -24.54 16.90
CA ARG A 560 -14.43 -24.31 18.19
C ARG A 560 -15.13 -25.53 18.81
N PRO A 561 -15.82 -26.42 18.04
CA PRO A 561 -16.44 -27.63 18.60
C PRO A 561 -15.45 -28.61 19.24
N PHE A 562 -14.15 -28.47 18.98
CA PHE A 562 -13.10 -29.36 19.48
C PHE A 562 -12.26 -28.70 20.58
N ASP A 563 -12.62 -27.50 21.03
CA ASP A 563 -11.85 -26.71 22.00
C ASP A 563 -10.38 -26.50 21.53
N ALA A 564 -10.20 -26.40 20.20
CA ALA A 564 -8.90 -26.23 19.56
C ALA A 564 -8.75 -24.81 19.01
N CYS A 565 -7.53 -24.26 19.14
CA CYS A 565 -7.20 -22.91 18.70
C CYS A 565 -5.84 -22.89 18.01
N VAL A 566 -5.80 -22.42 16.78
CA VAL A 566 -4.56 -22.16 16.03
C VAL A 566 -4.11 -20.76 16.33
N THR A 567 -2.84 -20.60 16.74
CA THR A 567 -2.19 -19.33 17.06
C THR A 567 -0.94 -19.06 16.24
N LYS A 568 -0.57 -19.99 15.33
CA LYS A 568 0.58 -19.87 14.43
C LYS A 568 0.11 -19.68 12.99
N GLN A 569 0.79 -18.84 12.24
CA GLN A 569 0.71 -18.73 10.78
C GLN A 569 2.10 -19.01 10.18
N PRO A 570 2.16 -19.67 9.00
CA PRO A 570 1.04 -20.22 8.25
C PRO A 570 0.32 -21.37 8.99
N MET A 571 -1.00 -21.45 8.78
CA MET A 571 -1.85 -22.49 9.33
C MET A 571 -1.79 -23.73 8.43
N THR A 572 -0.61 -24.35 8.41
CA THR A 572 -0.37 -25.58 7.63
C THR A 572 -1.23 -26.74 8.17
N PRO A 573 -1.45 -27.82 7.39
CA PRO A 573 -2.12 -29.02 7.88
C PRO A 573 -1.55 -29.56 9.19
N GLU A 574 -0.24 -29.57 9.33
CA GLU A 574 0.46 -29.96 10.58
C GLU A 574 0.09 -29.03 11.75
N THR A 575 0.07 -27.70 11.52
CA THR A 575 -0.32 -26.72 12.53
C THR A 575 -1.75 -26.93 13.02
N VAL A 576 -2.68 -27.24 12.10
CA VAL A 576 -4.09 -27.54 12.43
C VAL A 576 -4.20 -28.85 13.21
N LEU A 577 -3.55 -29.92 12.76
CA LEU A 577 -3.55 -31.23 13.45
C LEU A 577 -2.91 -31.14 14.84
N ALA A 578 -1.84 -30.37 15.00
CA ALA A 578 -1.22 -30.12 16.30
C ALA A 578 -2.19 -29.41 17.26
N SER A 579 -2.98 -28.44 16.78
CA SER A 579 -3.98 -27.76 17.62
C SER A 579 -5.10 -28.70 18.08
N LEU A 580 -5.39 -29.74 17.30
CA LEU A 580 -6.35 -30.82 17.61
C LEU A 580 -5.75 -31.94 18.48
N GLY A 581 -4.45 -31.89 18.81
CA GLY A 581 -3.75 -32.94 19.55
C GLY A 581 -3.57 -34.24 18.78
N LYS A 582 -3.54 -34.18 17.44
CA LYS A 582 -3.42 -35.35 16.56
C LYS A 582 -1.97 -35.65 16.13
N VAL A 583 -1.06 -34.68 16.27
CA VAL A 583 0.38 -34.78 15.99
C VAL A 583 1.19 -34.04 17.05
#